data_1373b3dba94673f5d0cba4ad13e34985
#
_entry.id   1373b3dba94673f5d0cba4ad13e34985
#
_cell.length_a   1.000
_cell.length_b   1.000
_cell.length_c   1.000
_cell.angle_alpha   90.00
_cell.angle_beta   90.00
_cell.angle_gamma   90.00
#
_symmetry.space_group_name_H-M   'P 1'
#
loop_
_entity.id
_entity.type
_entity.pdbx_description
1 polymer ?
#
loop_
_entity_poly.entity_id
_entity_poly.type
_entity_poly.pdbx_seq_one_letter_code
_entity_poly.pdbx_strand_id
1 'polypeptide(L)'
;MKKNLKKLMAMGLTVALGASTLVGCGSNSSTQNTAGSSAASEAGEAAAPAANGDTSITIFNSKMEIQDQMVEMAEKYTEKTGVNVEVYYSSDTVAAHLSTKYASNDPYTIAMVDAKDIYSLAQEHAIDLSGEKWVGDTSSAIAIDGKTYGFPVCVEARGVIYNADAIKNITGEDFDPSKYSTLKDFKALIDQLKAGGMETPVGIMKEDWSLGAHYLVEVYEQHDDPDAFVTSLKDGSQKIADDAKFNSMMDTFDVLKENNYAASSAISAEREVTEQKLAEGEIAFMFGGNWDWSVINAYDYTENMGIMPVPQDTDDGSNTKLVGGGSKYFFIDSAESITDEQRQAAKDFLNWLVYDEEGQSFLVNDCALVPAFSNITLPVSDPLGNSVKGYADKGLLIDNYNYLPDDHYAKLGASFQKYLAGESDRAAFAGEIDSYWTSQK
;
A
#
# COMPACT_ATOMS: atom_id res chain seq x y z
N MET A 1 10.40 -15.06 -30.88
CA MET A 1 10.93 -14.13 -31.90
C MET A 1 9.77 -13.41 -32.56
N LYS A 2 9.59 -12.18 -32.19
CA LYS A 2 9.12 -10.99 -32.92
C LYS A 2 8.68 -9.93 -31.90
N LYS A 3 9.62 -9.06 -31.56
CA LYS A 3 9.44 -7.88 -30.71
C LYS A 3 8.64 -6.84 -31.46
N ASN A 4 7.62 -6.29 -30.82
CA ASN A 4 6.94 -5.07 -31.26
C ASN A 4 7.49 -3.90 -30.46
N LEU A 5 8.33 -3.13 -31.11
CA LEU A 5 8.89 -1.87 -30.69
C LEU A 5 7.78 -0.80 -30.76
N LYS A 6 7.25 -0.34 -29.65
CA LYS A 6 6.37 0.84 -29.61
C LYS A 6 7.21 2.10 -29.44
N LYS A 7 7.18 2.93 -30.46
CA LYS A 7 7.92 4.20 -30.56
C LYS A 7 7.31 5.25 -29.62
N LEU A 8 8.17 5.86 -28.81
CA LEU A 8 7.90 7.16 -28.17
C LEU A 8 7.70 8.23 -29.24
N MET A 9 6.57 8.93 -29.19
CA MET A 9 6.37 10.18 -29.90
C MET A 9 6.29 11.31 -28.86
N ALA A 10 7.34 12.10 -28.80
CA ALA A 10 7.32 13.41 -28.18
C ALA A 10 6.50 14.38 -29.06
N MET A 11 5.46 14.99 -28.49
CA MET A 11 4.73 16.06 -29.18
C MET A 11 4.85 17.36 -28.39
N GLY A 12 5.46 18.31 -29.02
CA GLY A 12 5.72 19.65 -28.49
C GLY A 12 4.46 20.51 -28.36
N LEU A 13 4.49 21.34 -27.35
CA LEU A 13 3.53 22.37 -26.99
C LEU A 13 3.50 23.48 -28.06
N THR A 14 2.32 23.81 -28.59
CA THR A 14 2.08 25.11 -29.27
C THR A 14 0.84 25.74 -28.65
N VAL A 15 1.06 26.88 -28.02
CA VAL A 15 0.04 27.78 -27.47
C VAL A 15 -0.60 28.56 -28.63
N ALA A 16 -1.93 28.63 -28.68
CA ALA A 16 -2.65 29.65 -29.42
C ALA A 16 -3.86 30.12 -28.62
N LEU A 17 -3.81 31.37 -28.19
CA LEU A 17 -4.93 32.15 -27.65
C LEU A 17 -5.90 32.50 -28.81
N GLY A 18 -7.19 32.45 -28.52
CA GLY A 18 -8.22 33.03 -29.40
C GLY A 18 -9.55 33.14 -28.68
N ALA A 19 -9.96 34.37 -28.47
CA ALA A 19 -11.11 34.83 -27.68
C ALA A 19 -12.44 34.89 -28.48
N SER A 20 -13.54 34.88 -27.67
CA SER A 20 -14.89 35.46 -27.92
C SER A 20 -15.77 34.78 -28.98
N THR A 21 -17.08 34.60 -28.80
CA THR A 21 -18.16 35.52 -28.47
C THR A 21 -19.47 34.74 -28.21
N LEU A 22 -20.34 35.39 -27.46
CA LEU A 22 -21.73 35.14 -27.07
C LEU A 22 -22.76 35.01 -28.20
N VAL A 23 -23.98 34.58 -27.81
CA VAL A 23 -25.35 34.69 -28.40
C VAL A 23 -25.88 33.34 -28.88
N GLY A 24 -27.07 32.84 -28.50
CA GLY A 24 -28.23 33.26 -27.76
C GLY A 24 -29.41 32.33 -28.06
N CYS A 25 -30.31 32.20 -27.11
CA CYS A 25 -31.75 31.89 -27.13
C CYS A 25 -32.43 31.09 -28.24
N GLY A 26 -33.35 30.17 -27.80
CA GLY A 26 -34.61 29.89 -28.49
C GLY A 26 -35.06 28.43 -28.34
N SER A 27 -35.79 28.07 -27.38
CA SER A 27 -37.21 27.75 -27.12
C SER A 27 -37.92 26.73 -28.02
N ASN A 28 -38.56 25.80 -27.32
CA ASN A 28 -39.87 25.17 -27.55
C ASN A 28 -40.03 24.06 -28.60
N SER A 29 -40.62 22.96 -28.34
CA SER A 29 -41.85 22.47 -27.76
C SER A 29 -42.17 21.03 -28.21
N SER A 30 -42.59 20.22 -27.24
CA SER A 30 -43.78 19.33 -27.22
C SER A 30 -44.07 18.37 -28.41
N THR A 31 -44.30 17.11 -28.12
CA THR A 31 -45.59 16.36 -28.01
C THR A 31 -45.34 14.86 -27.99
N GLN A 32 -45.67 14.19 -26.96
CA GLN A 32 -46.81 13.33 -26.59
C GLN A 32 -47.07 12.06 -27.45
N ASN A 33 -47.21 10.96 -26.69
CA ASN A 33 -48.11 9.79 -26.80
C ASN A 33 -47.62 8.63 -27.69
N THR A 34 -47.80 7.33 -27.37
CA THR A 34 -48.77 6.64 -26.50
C THR A 34 -48.33 5.16 -26.32
N ALA A 35 -48.55 4.66 -25.14
CA ALA A 35 -49.00 3.37 -24.64
C ALA A 35 -48.90 2.08 -25.50
N GLY A 36 -48.45 1.02 -24.85
CA GLY A 36 -48.65 -0.37 -25.20
C GLY A 36 -48.16 -1.33 -24.12
N SER A 37 -49.12 -1.81 -23.31
CA SER A 37 -49.02 -2.74 -22.18
C SER A 37 -48.70 -4.17 -22.61
N SER A 38 -47.91 -4.94 -21.81
CA SER A 38 -48.29 -6.17 -21.08
C SER A 38 -47.05 -6.89 -20.50
N ALA A 39 -47.03 -6.93 -19.23
CA ALA A 39 -47.15 -8.00 -18.23
C ALA A 39 -46.08 -9.10 -18.20
N ALA A 40 -45.31 -9.01 -17.08
CA ALA A 40 -45.01 -9.98 -16.04
C ALA A 40 -44.10 -11.18 -16.34
N SER A 41 -42.96 -11.23 -15.64
CA SER A 41 -42.82 -12.18 -14.53
C SER A 41 -41.55 -11.86 -13.74
N GLU A 42 -41.67 -12.03 -12.42
CA GLU A 42 -40.78 -11.66 -11.35
C GLU A 42 -39.50 -12.52 -11.32
N ALA A 43 -38.35 -11.86 -11.09
CA ALA A 43 -37.29 -12.34 -10.22
C ALA A 43 -36.61 -11.09 -9.66
N GLY A 44 -36.70 -10.90 -8.33
CA GLY A 44 -36.26 -9.69 -7.68
C GLY A 44 -34.75 -9.59 -7.62
N GLU A 45 -34.23 -8.69 -8.40
CA GLU A 45 -32.93 -8.09 -8.25
C GLU A 45 -33.18 -6.73 -7.61
N ALA A 46 -32.61 -6.51 -6.42
CA ALA A 46 -32.71 -5.22 -5.75
C ALA A 46 -31.93 -4.22 -6.62
N ALA A 47 -32.65 -3.45 -7.43
CA ALA A 47 -32.08 -2.34 -8.17
C ALA A 47 -31.55 -1.31 -7.19
N ALA A 48 -30.25 -0.97 -7.32
CA ALA A 48 -29.68 0.21 -6.71
C ALA A 48 -30.51 1.44 -7.09
N PRO A 49 -30.75 2.38 -6.15
CA PRO A 49 -31.47 3.61 -6.47
C PRO A 49 -30.70 4.36 -7.56
N ALA A 50 -31.36 4.69 -8.66
CA ALA A 50 -30.80 5.53 -9.71
C ALA A 50 -30.46 6.89 -9.10
N ALA A 51 -29.17 7.20 -8.97
CA ALA A 51 -28.71 8.52 -8.58
C ALA A 51 -29.19 9.54 -9.63
N ASN A 52 -29.75 10.63 -9.17
CA ASN A 52 -30.03 11.78 -10.02
C ASN A 52 -28.68 12.31 -10.53
N GLY A 53 -28.52 12.56 -11.82
CA GLY A 53 -27.27 12.93 -12.47
C GLY A 53 -26.58 14.25 -12.05
N ASP A 54 -26.94 14.77 -10.88
CA ASP A 54 -26.33 15.94 -10.24
C ASP A 54 -25.47 15.59 -9.00
N THR A 55 -25.38 14.32 -8.58
CA THR A 55 -24.58 13.91 -7.43
C THR A 55 -23.13 13.73 -7.83
N SER A 56 -22.23 14.39 -7.10
CA SER A 56 -20.77 14.28 -7.29
C SER A 56 -20.11 13.90 -5.98
N ILE A 57 -19.15 12.96 -6.04
CA ILE A 57 -18.27 12.60 -4.93
C ILE A 57 -16.82 12.84 -5.30
N THR A 58 -16.02 13.21 -4.32
CA THR A 58 -14.59 13.43 -4.47
C THR A 58 -13.83 12.38 -3.67
N ILE A 59 -12.80 11.80 -4.27
CA ILE A 59 -11.96 10.76 -3.64
C ILE A 59 -10.53 11.27 -3.55
N PHE A 60 -9.97 11.34 -2.35
CA PHE A 60 -8.55 11.51 -2.16
C PHE A 60 -7.87 10.14 -2.21
N ASN A 61 -6.88 10.00 -3.07
CA ASN A 61 -6.03 8.84 -3.19
C ASN A 61 -4.65 9.14 -2.62
N SER A 62 -4.21 8.40 -1.59
CA SER A 62 -2.85 8.50 -1.03
C SER A 62 -1.88 7.43 -1.57
N LYS A 63 -2.32 6.62 -2.55
CA LYS A 63 -1.56 5.51 -3.14
C LYS A 63 -1.22 5.87 -4.60
N MET A 64 -0.05 6.51 -4.79
CA MET A 64 0.36 7.08 -6.08
C MET A 64 0.37 6.05 -7.21
N GLU A 65 0.81 4.84 -6.91
CA GLU A 65 0.99 3.77 -7.88
C GLU A 65 -0.30 3.27 -8.56
N ILE A 66 -1.47 3.60 -7.99
CA ILE A 66 -2.77 3.26 -8.60
C ILE A 66 -3.56 4.50 -9.07
N GLN A 67 -2.92 5.67 -9.16
CA GLN A 67 -3.62 6.92 -9.47
C GLN A 67 -4.31 6.86 -10.84
N ASP A 68 -3.64 6.38 -11.87
CA ASP A 68 -4.20 6.29 -13.22
C ASP A 68 -5.38 5.31 -13.26
N GLN A 69 -5.26 4.17 -12.59
CA GLN A 69 -6.34 3.19 -12.47
C GLN A 69 -7.55 3.75 -11.72
N MET A 70 -7.32 4.53 -10.65
CA MET A 70 -8.39 5.21 -9.92
C MET A 70 -9.16 6.21 -10.80
N VAL A 71 -8.47 6.95 -11.66
CA VAL A 71 -9.10 7.88 -12.61
C VAL A 71 -9.92 7.13 -13.65
N GLU A 72 -9.38 6.06 -14.26
CA GLU A 72 -10.11 5.23 -15.21
C GLU A 72 -11.35 4.57 -14.58
N MET A 73 -11.24 4.12 -13.35
CA MET A 73 -12.35 3.54 -12.58
C MET A 73 -13.44 4.59 -12.33
N ALA A 74 -13.06 5.82 -11.95
CA ALA A 74 -13.99 6.91 -11.72
C ALA A 74 -14.82 7.21 -12.98
N GLU A 75 -14.20 7.22 -14.16
CA GLU A 75 -14.88 7.37 -15.45
C GLU A 75 -15.88 6.24 -15.69
N LYS A 76 -15.48 4.98 -15.54
CA LYS A 76 -16.34 3.79 -15.72
C LYS A 76 -17.52 3.80 -14.73
N TYR A 77 -17.25 4.10 -13.46
CA TYR A 77 -18.30 4.18 -12.43
C TYR A 77 -19.30 5.31 -12.73
N THR A 78 -18.80 6.48 -13.16
CA THR A 78 -19.64 7.61 -13.57
C THR A 78 -20.53 7.24 -14.76
N GLU A 79 -19.98 6.59 -15.80
CA GLU A 79 -20.76 6.13 -16.95
C GLU A 79 -21.85 5.12 -16.57
N LYS A 80 -21.54 4.23 -15.61
CA LYS A 80 -22.46 3.17 -15.16
C LYS A 80 -23.58 3.70 -14.27
N THR A 81 -23.28 4.63 -13.37
CA THR A 81 -24.21 5.02 -12.30
C THR A 81 -24.80 6.42 -12.47
N GLY A 82 -24.16 7.29 -13.25
CA GLY A 82 -24.49 8.70 -13.35
C GLY A 82 -23.98 9.55 -12.19
N VAL A 83 -23.31 8.95 -11.19
CA VAL A 83 -22.64 9.70 -10.10
C VAL A 83 -21.29 10.19 -10.63
N ASN A 84 -21.06 11.50 -10.63
CA ASN A 84 -19.76 12.04 -11.03
C ASN A 84 -18.73 11.76 -9.93
N VAL A 85 -17.60 11.14 -10.30
CA VAL A 85 -16.50 10.81 -9.39
C VAL A 85 -15.23 11.53 -9.82
N GLU A 86 -14.66 12.31 -8.92
CA GLU A 86 -13.40 13.01 -9.14
C GLU A 86 -12.32 12.47 -8.20
N VAL A 87 -11.16 12.07 -8.74
CA VAL A 87 -10.05 11.51 -7.98
C VAL A 87 -8.89 12.50 -7.89
N TYR A 88 -8.43 12.73 -6.67
CA TYR A 88 -7.33 13.64 -6.35
C TYR A 88 -6.18 12.90 -5.70
N TYR A 89 -4.97 13.32 -6.00
CA TYR A 89 -3.74 12.84 -5.39
C TYR A 89 -2.92 14.03 -4.87
N SER A 90 -2.16 13.82 -3.81
CA SER A 90 -1.16 14.77 -3.32
C SER A 90 0.12 14.03 -2.93
N SER A 91 1.27 14.66 -3.19
CA SER A 91 2.58 14.19 -2.71
C SER A 91 2.89 14.62 -1.28
N ASP A 92 2.05 15.45 -0.65
CA ASP A 92 2.15 15.81 0.75
C ASP A 92 1.82 14.62 1.65
N THR A 93 2.25 14.66 2.90
CA THR A 93 1.78 13.68 3.89
C THR A 93 0.26 13.78 4.04
N VAL A 94 -0.41 12.65 4.28
CA VAL A 94 -1.88 12.59 4.44
C VAL A 94 -2.36 13.61 5.46
N ALA A 95 -1.73 13.65 6.64
CA ALA A 95 -2.10 14.58 7.72
C ALA A 95 -2.00 16.05 7.30
N ALA A 96 -0.92 16.48 6.64
CA ALA A 96 -0.74 17.86 6.20
C ALA A 96 -1.74 18.24 5.10
N HIS A 97 -1.98 17.33 4.15
CA HIS A 97 -2.92 17.54 3.06
C HIS A 97 -4.35 17.67 3.56
N LEU A 98 -4.84 16.72 4.35
CA LEU A 98 -6.20 16.75 4.89
C LEU A 98 -6.42 17.92 5.85
N SER A 99 -5.44 18.28 6.71
CA SER A 99 -5.50 19.49 7.52
C SER A 99 -5.75 20.74 6.69
N THR A 100 -5.07 20.87 5.54
CA THR A 100 -5.27 22.00 4.62
C THR A 100 -6.68 22.01 4.05
N LYS A 101 -7.22 20.85 3.66
CA LYS A 101 -8.57 20.69 3.14
C LYS A 101 -9.63 21.05 4.20
N TYR A 102 -9.46 20.59 5.44
CA TYR A 102 -10.37 20.96 6.55
C TYR A 102 -10.29 22.46 6.88
N ALA A 103 -9.10 23.04 6.90
CA ALA A 103 -8.93 24.47 7.16
C ALA A 103 -9.60 25.36 6.10
N SER A 104 -9.72 24.86 4.85
CA SER A 104 -10.42 25.55 3.76
C SER A 104 -11.90 25.19 3.65
N ASN A 105 -12.43 24.38 4.56
CA ASN A 105 -13.81 23.86 4.54
C ASN A 105 -14.17 23.17 3.21
N ASP A 106 -13.21 22.43 2.65
CA ASP A 106 -13.32 21.74 1.36
C ASP A 106 -12.82 20.28 1.50
N PRO A 107 -13.40 19.46 2.41
CA PRO A 107 -13.02 18.06 2.60
C PRO A 107 -13.40 17.21 1.38
N TYR A 108 -12.74 16.08 1.22
CA TYR A 108 -13.15 15.06 0.26
C TYR A 108 -14.32 14.24 0.78
N THR A 109 -15.20 13.76 -0.11
CA THR A 109 -16.29 12.86 0.27
C THR A 109 -15.76 11.54 0.82
N ILE A 110 -14.72 11.01 0.17
CA ILE A 110 -13.99 9.79 0.57
C ILE A 110 -12.51 10.12 0.63
N ALA A 111 -11.82 9.69 1.67
CA ALA A 111 -10.36 9.80 1.71
C ALA A 111 -9.72 8.43 1.92
N MET A 112 -8.74 8.09 1.05
CA MET A 112 -7.85 6.96 1.23
C MET A 112 -6.67 7.39 2.09
N VAL A 113 -6.47 6.69 3.19
CA VAL A 113 -5.44 7.00 4.20
C VAL A 113 -4.78 5.72 4.70
N ASP A 114 -3.70 5.85 5.46
CA ASP A 114 -3.11 4.72 6.17
C ASP A 114 -3.93 4.35 7.42
N ALA A 115 -3.75 3.12 7.92
CA ALA A 115 -4.47 2.66 9.11
C ALA A 115 -4.29 3.61 10.30
N LYS A 116 -3.07 4.13 10.53
CA LYS A 116 -2.78 5.09 11.61
C LYS A 116 -3.62 6.37 11.52
N ASP A 117 -3.91 6.82 10.29
CA ASP A 117 -4.69 8.04 10.08
C ASP A 117 -6.17 7.81 10.39
N ILE A 118 -6.69 6.58 10.22
CA ILE A 118 -8.04 6.23 10.70
C ILE A 118 -8.12 6.41 12.21
N TYR A 119 -7.12 5.93 12.97
CA TYR A 119 -7.13 6.09 14.43
C TYR A 119 -7.00 7.54 14.88
N SER A 120 -6.32 8.40 14.14
CA SER A 120 -6.12 9.80 14.48
C SER A 120 -7.26 10.73 14.01
N LEU A 121 -7.92 10.41 12.90
CA LEU A 121 -8.87 11.32 12.24
C LEU A 121 -10.33 10.87 12.33
N ALA A 122 -10.61 9.56 12.41
CA ALA A 122 -11.95 9.06 12.14
C ALA A 122 -13.01 9.49 13.18
N GLN A 123 -12.64 9.58 14.46
CA GLN A 123 -13.61 9.99 15.49
C GLN A 123 -14.15 11.42 15.29
N GLU A 124 -13.35 12.30 14.70
CA GLU A 124 -13.71 13.69 14.43
C GLU A 124 -14.30 13.88 13.03
N HIS A 125 -13.79 13.12 12.05
CA HIS A 125 -14.03 13.40 10.63
C HIS A 125 -14.75 12.29 9.86
N ALA A 126 -14.97 11.11 10.41
CA ALA A 126 -15.60 10.01 9.68
C ALA A 126 -17.02 9.70 10.15
N ILE A 127 -17.85 9.20 9.22
CA ILE A 127 -19.16 8.63 9.59
C ILE A 127 -18.99 7.17 10.04
N ASP A 128 -19.94 6.70 10.86
CA ASP A 128 -20.03 5.30 11.28
C ASP A 128 -20.54 4.42 10.14
N LEU A 129 -19.76 3.42 9.77
CA LEU A 129 -20.03 2.44 8.72
C LEU A 129 -20.41 1.06 9.26
N SER A 130 -20.66 0.90 10.57
CA SER A 130 -20.95 -0.40 11.21
C SER A 130 -22.17 -1.10 10.64
N GLY A 131 -23.11 -0.35 10.02
CA GLY A 131 -24.31 -0.89 9.39
C GLY A 131 -24.10 -1.39 7.96
N GLU A 132 -22.91 -1.20 7.37
CA GLU A 132 -22.65 -1.60 6.00
C GLU A 132 -22.45 -3.12 5.88
N LYS A 133 -22.97 -3.70 4.80
CA LYS A 133 -22.94 -5.16 4.57
C LYS A 133 -21.51 -5.71 4.54
N TRP A 134 -20.57 -5.00 3.94
CA TRP A 134 -19.20 -5.44 3.74
C TRP A 134 -18.43 -5.64 5.06
N VAL A 135 -18.89 -5.06 6.17
CA VAL A 135 -18.25 -5.24 7.51
C VAL A 135 -18.20 -6.72 7.91
N GLY A 136 -19.21 -7.51 7.49
CA GLY A 136 -19.25 -8.95 7.75
C GLY A 136 -18.33 -9.80 6.85
N ASP A 137 -17.81 -9.22 5.78
CA ASP A 137 -17.01 -9.93 4.77
C ASP A 137 -15.48 -9.67 4.92
N THR A 138 -15.07 -8.97 5.96
CA THR A 138 -13.66 -8.66 6.23
C THR A 138 -13.31 -8.76 7.71
N SER A 139 -12.09 -9.19 8.02
CA SER A 139 -11.49 -9.08 9.35
C SER A 139 -10.58 -7.85 9.52
N SER A 140 -10.39 -7.07 8.44
CA SER A 140 -9.45 -5.96 8.39
C SER A 140 -10.11 -4.59 8.56
N ALA A 141 -11.44 -4.51 8.79
CA ALA A 141 -12.10 -3.24 9.05
C ALA A 141 -11.58 -2.60 10.35
N ILE A 142 -11.35 -1.29 10.34
CA ILE A 142 -10.96 -0.60 11.58
C ILE A 142 -12.19 -0.10 12.30
N ALA A 143 -12.35 -0.58 13.54
CA ALA A 143 -13.38 -0.13 14.47
C ALA A 143 -12.75 0.55 15.69
N ILE A 144 -13.34 1.68 16.11
CA ILE A 144 -12.94 2.44 17.30
C ILE A 144 -14.19 2.60 18.17
N ASP A 145 -14.11 2.24 19.44
CA ASP A 145 -15.23 2.30 20.39
C ASP A 145 -16.52 1.60 19.90
N GLY A 146 -16.36 0.48 19.16
CA GLY A 146 -17.44 -0.33 18.63
C GLY A 146 -18.11 0.24 17.37
N LYS A 147 -17.56 1.29 16.76
CA LYS A 147 -18.00 1.86 15.48
C LYS A 147 -16.95 1.63 14.41
N THR A 148 -17.38 1.17 13.24
CA THR A 148 -16.51 0.96 12.09
C THR A 148 -16.34 2.25 11.33
N TYR A 149 -15.08 2.65 11.12
CA TYR A 149 -14.74 3.86 10.37
C TYR A 149 -13.89 3.58 9.13
N GLY A 150 -13.02 2.57 9.20
CA GLY A 150 -12.09 2.25 8.11
C GLY A 150 -12.60 1.10 7.23
N PHE A 151 -12.84 1.40 5.94
CA PHE A 151 -13.05 0.41 4.89
C PHE A 151 -11.70 -0.05 4.36
N PRO A 152 -11.30 -1.31 4.50
CA PRO A 152 -9.99 -1.78 4.04
C PRO A 152 -9.96 -1.88 2.50
N VAL A 153 -8.99 -1.21 1.88
CA VAL A 153 -8.84 -1.23 0.42
C VAL A 153 -8.08 -2.47 -0.03
N CYS A 154 -7.01 -2.82 0.68
CA CYS A 154 -6.14 -3.94 0.35
C CYS A 154 -5.42 -4.51 1.57
N VAL A 155 -4.89 -5.72 1.39
CA VAL A 155 -3.89 -6.33 2.27
C VAL A 155 -2.52 -6.13 1.64
N GLU A 156 -1.58 -5.63 2.42
CA GLU A 156 -0.17 -5.55 2.02
C GLU A 156 0.70 -6.20 3.08
N ALA A 157 1.80 -6.78 2.63
CA ALA A 157 2.82 -7.31 3.51
C ALA A 157 4.21 -7.02 2.96
N ARG A 158 5.17 -7.00 3.87
CA ARG A 158 6.57 -6.71 3.59
C ARG A 158 7.49 -7.79 4.11
N GLY A 159 8.69 -7.81 3.51
CA GLY A 159 9.76 -8.75 3.82
C GLY A 159 10.87 -8.62 2.81
N VAL A 160 11.57 -9.69 2.53
CA VAL A 160 12.61 -9.74 1.50
C VAL A 160 12.00 -10.29 0.20
N ILE A 161 11.88 -9.42 -0.81
CA ILE A 161 11.47 -9.83 -2.16
C ILE A 161 12.63 -10.56 -2.81
N TYR A 162 12.33 -11.63 -3.54
CA TYR A 162 13.34 -12.43 -4.22
C TYR A 162 13.00 -12.68 -5.70
N ASN A 163 14.06 -12.80 -6.54
CA ASN A 163 13.97 -13.28 -7.91
C ASN A 163 14.50 -14.72 -7.94
N ALA A 164 13.59 -15.71 -7.97
CA ALA A 164 13.96 -17.12 -7.89
C ALA A 164 14.73 -17.61 -9.12
N ASP A 165 14.49 -17.05 -10.31
CA ASP A 165 15.23 -17.42 -11.51
C ASP A 165 16.67 -16.92 -11.47
N ALA A 166 16.91 -15.70 -10.96
CA ALA A 166 18.25 -15.18 -10.76
C ALA A 166 19.05 -16.07 -9.79
N ILE A 167 18.42 -16.53 -8.70
CA ILE A 167 19.01 -17.45 -7.73
C ILE A 167 19.30 -18.79 -8.40
N LYS A 168 18.32 -19.38 -9.08
CA LYS A 168 18.43 -20.68 -9.75
C LYS A 168 19.51 -20.71 -10.83
N ASN A 169 19.65 -19.61 -11.58
CA ASN A 169 20.67 -19.50 -12.63
C ASN A 169 22.09 -19.67 -12.08
N ILE A 170 22.30 -19.34 -10.81
CA ILE A 170 23.62 -19.47 -10.14
C ILE A 170 23.73 -20.78 -9.35
N THR A 171 22.69 -21.11 -8.57
CA THR A 171 22.72 -22.28 -7.68
C THR A 171 22.44 -23.58 -8.40
N GLY A 172 21.73 -23.53 -9.53
CA GLY A 172 21.26 -24.71 -10.28
C GLY A 172 20.04 -25.39 -9.68
N GLU A 173 19.51 -24.89 -8.57
CA GLU A 173 18.39 -25.47 -7.82
C GLU A 173 17.18 -24.52 -7.78
N ASP A 174 15.98 -25.07 -7.71
CA ASP A 174 14.77 -24.28 -7.48
C ASP A 174 14.83 -23.63 -6.09
N PHE A 175 14.53 -22.33 -6.05
CA PHE A 175 14.58 -21.58 -4.81
C PHE A 175 13.35 -21.92 -3.92
N ASP A 176 13.63 -22.28 -2.68
CA ASP A 176 12.63 -22.50 -1.63
C ASP A 176 12.93 -21.57 -0.45
N PRO A 177 12.15 -20.47 -0.28
CA PRO A 177 12.41 -19.45 0.74
C PRO A 177 12.39 -20.01 2.17
N SER A 178 11.66 -21.11 2.42
CA SER A 178 11.55 -21.70 3.76
C SER A 178 12.88 -22.26 4.28
N LYS A 179 13.82 -22.54 3.38
CA LYS A 179 15.18 -23.04 3.75
C LYS A 179 16.11 -21.92 4.23
N TYR A 180 15.72 -20.66 4.05
CA TYR A 180 16.58 -19.50 4.28
C TYR A 180 15.96 -18.53 5.28
N SER A 181 15.13 -19.03 6.21
CA SER A 181 14.49 -18.23 7.25
C SER A 181 15.43 -17.80 8.36
N THR A 182 16.60 -18.47 8.52
CA THR A 182 17.64 -18.05 9.46
C THR A 182 18.67 -17.15 8.79
N LEU A 183 19.24 -16.21 9.55
CA LEU A 183 20.33 -15.36 9.06
C LEU A 183 21.52 -16.18 8.59
N LYS A 184 21.85 -17.25 9.31
CA LYS A 184 22.95 -18.17 8.96
C LYS A 184 22.76 -18.77 7.57
N ASP A 185 21.58 -19.33 7.27
CA ASP A 185 21.30 -19.99 6.01
C ASP A 185 21.19 -18.98 4.86
N PHE A 186 20.58 -17.83 5.13
CA PHE A 186 20.52 -16.72 4.17
C PHE A 186 21.90 -16.19 3.80
N LYS A 187 22.79 -16.03 4.78
CA LYS A 187 24.17 -15.63 4.56
C LYS A 187 24.95 -16.65 3.71
N ALA A 188 24.73 -17.93 3.96
CA ALA A 188 25.33 -18.98 3.13
C ALA A 188 24.87 -18.91 1.65
N LEU A 189 23.59 -18.57 1.42
CA LEU A 189 23.07 -18.33 0.08
C LEU A 189 23.69 -17.09 -0.57
N ILE A 190 23.79 -15.97 0.16
CA ILE A 190 24.47 -14.76 -0.33
C ILE A 190 25.91 -15.07 -0.76
N ASP A 191 26.66 -15.83 0.07
CA ASP A 191 28.03 -16.23 -0.25
C ASP A 191 28.10 -17.14 -1.50
N GLN A 192 27.13 -18.04 -1.69
CA GLN A 192 27.01 -18.88 -2.88
C GLN A 192 26.73 -18.05 -4.13
N LEU A 193 25.82 -17.07 -4.06
CA LEU A 193 25.50 -16.16 -5.18
C LEU A 193 26.74 -15.35 -5.60
N LYS A 194 27.49 -14.82 -4.62
CA LYS A 194 28.75 -14.09 -4.87
C LYS A 194 29.79 -14.97 -5.52
N ALA A 195 29.97 -16.18 -5.04
CA ALA A 195 30.90 -17.15 -5.62
C ALA A 195 30.51 -17.54 -7.06
N GLY A 196 29.24 -17.51 -7.38
CA GLY A 196 28.66 -17.77 -8.69
C GLY A 196 28.65 -16.58 -9.66
N GLY A 197 29.18 -15.42 -9.22
CA GLY A 197 29.37 -14.24 -10.08
C GLY A 197 28.38 -13.08 -9.86
N MET A 198 27.41 -13.18 -8.95
CA MET A 198 26.56 -12.07 -8.53
C MET A 198 27.22 -11.35 -7.35
N GLU A 199 28.18 -10.47 -7.62
CA GLU A 199 29.01 -9.82 -6.58
C GLU A 199 28.22 -9.06 -5.52
N THR A 200 27.09 -8.47 -5.90
CA THR A 200 26.24 -7.63 -5.06
C THR A 200 24.78 -8.05 -5.22
N PRO A 201 24.36 -9.15 -4.55
CA PRO A 201 23.05 -9.78 -4.77
C PRO A 201 21.85 -9.04 -4.15
N VAL A 202 22.07 -7.91 -3.48
CA VAL A 202 21.03 -7.22 -2.69
C VAL A 202 20.81 -5.80 -3.19
N GLY A 203 19.57 -5.32 -3.12
CA GLY A 203 19.20 -3.93 -3.21
C GLY A 203 18.54 -3.44 -1.92
N ILE A 204 18.83 -2.20 -1.53
CA ILE A 204 18.16 -1.53 -0.40
C ILE A 204 17.60 -0.22 -0.89
N MET A 205 16.32 0.00 -0.61
CA MET A 205 15.67 1.30 -0.80
C MET A 205 16.09 2.27 0.29
N LYS A 206 16.42 3.51 -0.12
CA LYS A 206 16.87 4.58 0.79
C LYS A 206 15.75 5.36 1.45
N GLU A 207 14.53 5.20 0.96
CA GLU A 207 13.38 5.99 1.37
C GLU A 207 13.17 5.88 2.88
N ASP A 208 12.91 7.03 3.52
CA ASP A 208 12.71 7.12 4.97
C ASP A 208 11.51 6.29 5.45
N TRP A 209 10.45 6.20 4.64
CA TRP A 209 9.31 5.33 4.92
C TRP A 209 9.70 3.84 4.87
N SER A 210 10.53 3.41 3.91
CA SER A 210 10.97 2.01 3.82
C SER A 210 11.84 1.62 5.02
N LEU A 211 12.75 2.49 5.42
CA LEU A 211 13.66 2.26 6.54
C LEU A 211 12.97 2.47 7.90
N GLY A 212 12.25 3.58 8.06
CA GLY A 212 11.71 4.04 9.34
C GLY A 212 10.29 3.56 9.65
N ALA A 213 9.42 3.39 8.64
CA ALA A 213 8.05 2.89 8.85
C ALA A 213 7.92 1.40 8.59
N HIS A 214 8.81 0.79 7.82
CA HIS A 214 8.74 -0.63 7.51
C HIS A 214 9.82 -1.41 8.27
N TYR A 215 11.09 -1.30 7.89
CA TYR A 215 12.13 -2.15 8.48
C TYR A 215 12.29 -1.97 9.99
N LEU A 216 12.35 -0.71 10.47
CA LEU A 216 12.49 -0.45 11.90
C LEU A 216 11.24 -0.85 12.69
N VAL A 217 10.05 -0.58 12.16
CA VAL A 217 8.80 -0.86 12.87
C VAL A 217 8.55 -2.36 13.00
N GLU A 218 9.06 -3.17 12.07
CA GLU A 218 8.99 -4.63 12.17
C GLU A 218 9.64 -5.15 13.47
N VAL A 219 10.62 -4.43 14.02
CA VAL A 219 11.16 -4.75 15.36
C VAL A 219 10.08 -4.66 16.44
N TYR A 220 9.23 -3.62 16.38
CA TYR A 220 8.17 -3.41 17.38
C TYR A 220 7.06 -4.45 17.21
N GLU A 221 6.67 -4.73 15.98
CA GLU A 221 5.58 -5.62 15.59
C GLU A 221 5.85 -7.09 15.93
N GLN A 222 7.10 -7.48 15.99
CA GLN A 222 7.48 -8.84 16.39
C GLN A 222 7.33 -9.11 17.89
N HIS A 223 7.06 -8.10 18.73
CA HIS A 223 6.74 -8.32 20.14
C HIS A 223 5.30 -8.81 20.32
N ASP A 224 5.08 -9.65 21.32
CA ASP A 224 3.74 -10.16 21.66
C ASP A 224 2.75 -9.04 22.02
N ASP A 225 3.25 -7.95 22.59
CA ASP A 225 2.52 -6.72 22.93
C ASP A 225 3.33 -5.51 22.49
N PRO A 226 3.15 -5.05 21.23
CA PRO A 226 3.85 -3.89 20.69
C PRO A 226 3.57 -2.60 21.46
N ASP A 227 2.36 -2.41 22.00
CA ASP A 227 2.00 -1.23 22.81
C ASP A 227 2.79 -1.18 24.11
N ALA A 228 2.90 -2.31 24.81
CA ALA A 228 3.70 -2.41 26.04
C ALA A 228 5.19 -2.17 25.74
N PHE A 229 5.69 -2.72 24.61
CA PHE A 229 7.08 -2.51 24.19
C PHE A 229 7.35 -1.02 23.88
N VAL A 230 6.54 -0.39 23.04
CA VAL A 230 6.67 1.04 22.72
C VAL A 230 6.53 1.92 23.98
N THR A 231 5.62 1.57 24.89
CA THR A 231 5.48 2.27 26.18
C THR A 231 6.77 2.20 27.00
N SER A 232 7.43 1.04 27.03
CA SER A 232 8.70 0.88 27.74
C SER A 232 9.87 1.66 27.13
N LEU A 233 9.84 1.91 25.82
CA LEU A 233 10.78 2.81 25.14
C LEU A 233 10.49 4.29 25.50
N LYS A 234 9.19 4.68 25.54
CA LYS A 234 8.77 6.04 25.91
C LYS A 234 9.15 6.41 27.35
N ASP A 235 8.95 5.51 28.30
CA ASP A 235 9.28 5.76 29.70
C ASP A 235 10.78 5.54 30.01
N GLY A 236 11.52 4.93 29.07
CA GLY A 236 12.96 4.69 29.17
C GLY A 236 13.32 3.49 30.04
N SER A 237 12.36 2.65 30.42
CA SER A 237 12.60 1.40 31.17
C SER A 237 13.26 0.32 30.31
N GLN A 238 13.04 0.34 28.99
CA GLN A 238 13.72 -0.47 27.98
C GLN A 238 14.64 0.41 27.11
N LYS A 239 15.81 -0.10 26.77
CA LYS A 239 16.69 0.45 25.75
C LYS A 239 16.61 -0.43 24.51
N ILE A 240 16.47 0.21 23.34
CA ILE A 240 16.37 -0.52 22.09
C ILE A 240 17.63 -1.36 21.79
N ALA A 241 18.82 -0.87 22.21
CA ALA A 241 20.08 -1.60 22.05
C ALA A 241 20.13 -2.92 22.83
N ASP A 242 19.34 -3.06 23.89
CA ASP A 242 19.25 -4.28 24.72
C ASP A 242 18.17 -5.23 24.21
N ASP A 243 17.40 -4.84 23.21
CA ASP A 243 16.34 -5.64 22.65
C ASP A 243 16.85 -6.72 21.67
N ALA A 244 16.42 -7.97 21.87
CA ALA A 244 16.90 -9.09 21.08
C ALA A 244 16.37 -9.05 19.64
N LYS A 245 15.13 -8.57 19.42
CA LYS A 245 14.54 -8.46 18.08
C LYS A 245 15.19 -7.35 17.27
N PHE A 246 15.44 -6.21 17.89
CA PHE A 246 16.24 -5.15 17.28
C PHE A 246 17.61 -5.65 16.84
N ASN A 247 18.33 -6.33 17.72
CA ASN A 247 19.65 -6.84 17.39
C ASN A 247 19.59 -7.87 16.26
N SER A 248 18.63 -8.80 16.28
CA SER A 248 18.45 -9.81 15.23
C SER A 248 18.13 -9.18 13.87
N MET A 249 17.20 -8.21 13.84
CA MET A 249 16.87 -7.46 12.63
C MET A 249 18.06 -6.67 12.09
N MET A 250 18.81 -6.00 12.97
CA MET A 250 19.99 -5.24 12.58
C MET A 250 21.15 -6.13 12.10
N ASP A 251 21.30 -7.35 12.61
CA ASP A 251 22.27 -8.31 12.11
C ASP A 251 21.94 -8.71 10.66
N THR A 252 20.67 -8.88 10.34
CA THR A 252 20.22 -9.13 8.96
C THR A 252 20.42 -7.88 8.09
N PHE A 253 20.07 -6.70 8.60
CA PHE A 253 20.28 -5.44 7.87
C PHE A 253 21.75 -5.22 7.51
N ASP A 254 22.68 -5.56 8.39
CA ASP A 254 24.10 -5.45 8.11
C ASP A 254 24.54 -6.37 6.96
N VAL A 255 24.01 -7.59 6.90
CA VAL A 255 24.24 -8.50 5.77
C VAL A 255 23.67 -7.92 4.47
N LEU A 256 22.45 -7.36 4.51
CA LEU A 256 21.85 -6.70 3.34
C LEU A 256 22.71 -5.51 2.89
N LYS A 257 23.11 -4.65 3.83
CA LYS A 257 23.92 -3.46 3.59
C LYS A 257 25.30 -3.79 2.99
N GLU A 258 26.00 -4.80 3.52
CA GLU A 258 27.31 -5.24 3.03
C GLU A 258 27.24 -5.78 1.60
N ASN A 259 26.11 -6.32 1.17
CA ASN A 259 25.91 -6.95 -0.12
C ASN A 259 25.04 -6.12 -1.08
N ASN A 260 24.75 -4.86 -0.72
CA ASN A 260 23.96 -3.93 -1.52
C ASN A 260 24.75 -3.48 -2.77
N TYR A 261 24.12 -3.57 -3.95
CA TYR A 261 24.73 -3.13 -5.20
C TYR A 261 25.13 -1.65 -5.17
N ALA A 262 24.45 -0.85 -4.39
CA ALA A 262 24.69 0.58 -4.24
C ALA A 262 25.47 0.93 -2.95
N ALA A 263 26.17 -0.03 -2.32
CA ALA A 263 26.83 0.19 -1.00
C ALA A 263 27.71 1.44 -0.91
N SER A 264 28.41 1.82 -2.02
CA SER A 264 29.27 3.02 -2.05
C SER A 264 28.49 4.34 -2.18
N SER A 265 27.19 4.30 -2.50
CA SER A 265 26.32 5.45 -2.76
C SER A 265 24.86 5.16 -2.36
N ALA A 266 24.67 4.46 -1.25
CA ALA A 266 23.40 3.86 -0.86
C ALA A 266 22.23 4.88 -0.79
N ILE A 267 22.48 6.10 -0.31
CA ILE A 267 21.48 7.17 -0.27
C ILE A 267 21.29 7.93 -1.59
N SER A 268 22.00 7.55 -2.65
CA SER A 268 21.79 8.07 -4.00
C SER A 268 21.14 7.04 -4.93
N ALA A 269 20.93 5.80 -4.46
CA ALA A 269 20.23 4.77 -5.23
C ALA A 269 18.75 5.17 -5.39
N GLU A 270 18.27 5.14 -6.62
CA GLU A 270 16.86 5.41 -6.89
C GLU A 270 16.05 4.12 -6.75
N ARG A 271 14.88 4.20 -6.12
CA ARG A 271 13.97 3.07 -5.88
C ARG A 271 13.70 2.30 -7.17
N GLU A 272 13.25 3.00 -8.20
CA GLU A 272 12.90 2.42 -9.50
C GLU A 272 14.07 1.65 -10.14
N VAL A 273 15.31 2.13 -9.98
CA VAL A 273 16.52 1.41 -10.47
C VAL A 273 16.75 0.13 -9.68
N THR A 274 16.49 0.12 -8.38
CA THR A 274 16.63 -1.07 -7.55
C THR A 274 15.59 -2.13 -7.93
N GLU A 275 14.34 -1.72 -8.12
CA GLU A 275 13.22 -2.57 -8.56
C GLU A 275 13.47 -3.12 -9.98
N GLN A 276 13.98 -2.31 -10.90
CA GLN A 276 14.41 -2.75 -12.23
C GLN A 276 15.48 -3.85 -12.15
N LYS A 277 16.53 -3.62 -11.35
CA LYS A 277 17.61 -4.63 -11.20
C LYS A 277 17.11 -5.95 -10.63
N LEU A 278 16.15 -5.89 -9.70
CA LEU A 278 15.52 -7.09 -9.17
C LEU A 278 14.66 -7.79 -10.25
N ALA A 279 13.89 -7.05 -11.01
CA ALA A 279 13.06 -7.56 -12.11
C ALA A 279 13.93 -8.32 -13.13
N GLU A 280 15.00 -7.68 -13.60
CA GLU A 280 15.92 -8.20 -14.63
C GLU A 280 16.90 -9.25 -14.11
N GLY A 281 16.89 -9.54 -12.79
CA GLY A 281 17.76 -10.55 -12.17
C GLY A 281 19.22 -10.13 -12.02
N GLU A 282 19.54 -8.83 -12.09
CA GLU A 282 20.87 -8.30 -11.79
C GLU A 282 21.19 -8.38 -10.30
N ILE A 283 20.16 -8.32 -9.43
CA ILE A 283 20.21 -8.63 -8.01
C ILE A 283 19.19 -9.72 -7.70
N ALA A 284 19.38 -10.42 -6.58
CA ALA A 284 18.53 -11.53 -6.17
C ALA A 284 17.49 -11.12 -5.12
N PHE A 285 17.79 -10.12 -4.30
CA PHE A 285 17.00 -9.75 -3.13
C PHE A 285 16.84 -8.24 -2.96
N MET A 286 15.67 -7.83 -2.43
CA MET A 286 15.38 -6.47 -2.02
C MET A 286 14.40 -6.49 -0.83
N PHE A 287 14.64 -5.72 0.24
CA PHE A 287 13.60 -5.49 1.25
C PHE A 287 12.54 -4.57 0.67
N GLY A 288 11.27 -4.99 0.72
CA GLY A 288 10.14 -4.26 0.18
C GLY A 288 8.82 -4.94 0.49
N GLY A 289 7.78 -4.68 -0.30
CA GLY A 289 6.47 -5.27 -0.14
C GLY A 289 5.78 -5.57 -1.48
N ASN A 290 4.57 -6.14 -1.43
CA ASN A 290 3.86 -6.47 -2.66
C ASN A 290 3.49 -5.24 -3.53
N TRP A 291 3.46 -4.05 -2.96
CA TRP A 291 3.29 -2.79 -3.72
C TRP A 291 4.42 -2.50 -4.72
N ASP A 292 5.61 -3.07 -4.54
CA ASP A 292 6.73 -2.88 -5.46
C ASP A 292 6.49 -3.55 -6.82
N TRP A 293 5.52 -4.48 -6.89
CA TRP A 293 5.12 -5.09 -8.15
C TRP A 293 4.65 -4.08 -9.20
N SER A 294 4.00 -3.01 -8.79
CA SER A 294 3.53 -1.95 -9.70
C SER A 294 4.64 -1.31 -10.52
N VAL A 295 5.87 -1.31 -10.00
CA VAL A 295 7.07 -0.82 -10.69
C VAL A 295 7.81 -1.97 -11.37
N ILE A 296 8.00 -3.09 -10.67
CA ILE A 296 8.71 -4.28 -11.18
C ILE A 296 8.10 -4.77 -12.51
N ASN A 297 6.78 -4.77 -12.64
CA ASN A 297 6.07 -5.27 -13.82
C ASN A 297 6.26 -4.43 -15.10
N ALA A 298 6.83 -3.24 -14.98
CA ALA A 298 7.16 -2.38 -16.11
C ALA A 298 8.45 -2.81 -16.84
N TYR A 299 9.25 -3.68 -16.24
CA TYR A 299 10.55 -4.14 -16.73
C TYR A 299 10.49 -5.58 -17.27
N ASP A 300 11.65 -6.11 -17.65
CA ASP A 300 11.79 -7.52 -18.13
C ASP A 300 11.87 -8.45 -16.89
N TYR A 301 10.71 -8.74 -16.31
CA TYR A 301 10.58 -9.52 -15.08
C TYR A 301 10.36 -11.00 -15.32
N THR A 302 10.49 -11.79 -14.25
CA THR A 302 10.07 -13.19 -14.18
C THR A 302 8.82 -13.36 -13.32
N GLU A 303 7.96 -14.33 -13.66
CA GLU A 303 6.84 -14.77 -12.80
C GLU A 303 7.32 -15.56 -11.56
N ASN A 304 8.59 -15.97 -11.52
CA ASN A 304 9.17 -16.71 -10.41
C ASN A 304 9.76 -15.75 -9.35
N MET A 305 8.93 -14.88 -8.84
CA MET A 305 9.24 -13.95 -7.74
C MET A 305 8.35 -14.22 -6.54
N GLY A 306 8.71 -13.68 -5.39
CA GLY A 306 7.88 -13.72 -4.19
C GLY A 306 8.48 -12.90 -3.07
N ILE A 307 7.83 -12.94 -1.91
CA ILE A 307 8.29 -12.27 -0.68
C ILE A 307 8.48 -13.35 0.38
N MET A 308 9.58 -13.26 1.12
CA MET A 308 9.86 -14.09 2.28
C MET A 308 10.04 -13.23 3.53
N PRO A 309 9.78 -13.77 4.73
CA PRO A 309 10.10 -13.08 5.98
C PRO A 309 11.56 -12.64 6.03
N VAL A 310 11.83 -11.57 6.78
CA VAL A 310 13.22 -11.15 7.02
C VAL A 310 13.96 -12.28 7.74
N PRO A 311 15.05 -12.83 7.17
CA PRO A 311 15.77 -13.94 7.79
C PRO A 311 16.38 -13.52 9.12
N GLN A 312 16.14 -14.29 10.17
CA GLN A 312 16.61 -13.99 11.53
C GLN A 312 16.96 -15.25 12.29
N ASP A 313 17.99 -15.17 13.12
CA ASP A 313 18.33 -16.24 14.07
C ASP A 313 17.45 -16.08 15.33
N THR A 314 16.22 -16.58 15.27
CA THR A 314 15.22 -16.54 16.35
C THR A 314 14.52 -17.89 16.49
N ASP A 315 13.97 -18.18 17.67
CA ASP A 315 13.24 -19.40 18.00
C ASP A 315 11.74 -19.16 18.27
N ASP A 316 11.26 -17.91 18.15
CA ASP A 316 9.85 -17.55 18.40
C ASP A 316 8.97 -17.67 17.14
N GLY A 317 9.56 -17.99 15.99
CA GLY A 317 8.87 -18.18 14.72
C GLY A 317 8.53 -16.87 13.98
N SER A 318 8.99 -15.70 14.42
CA SER A 318 8.81 -14.44 13.71
C SER A 318 9.46 -14.47 12.31
N ASN A 319 10.61 -15.17 12.19
CA ASN A 319 11.30 -15.36 10.91
C ASN A 319 10.58 -16.29 9.91
N THR A 320 9.37 -16.74 10.23
CA THR A 320 8.51 -17.53 9.34
C THR A 320 7.22 -16.81 8.96
N LYS A 321 7.05 -15.58 9.40
CA LYS A 321 5.85 -14.75 9.18
C LYS A 321 6.22 -13.47 8.48
N LEU A 322 5.37 -13.02 7.55
CA LEU A 322 5.46 -11.66 7.00
C LEU A 322 4.80 -10.68 7.96
N VAL A 323 5.29 -9.45 7.99
CA VAL A 323 4.54 -8.36 8.63
C VAL A 323 3.60 -7.76 7.60
N GLY A 324 2.31 -7.72 7.93
CA GLY A 324 1.29 -7.25 6.99
C GLY A 324 -0.12 -7.32 7.55
N GLY A 325 -1.05 -6.81 6.75
CA GLY A 325 -2.47 -6.72 7.08
C GLY A 325 -3.15 -5.68 6.23
N GLY A 326 -4.30 -5.17 6.67
CA GLY A 326 -4.92 -4.01 6.03
C GLY A 326 -3.98 -2.80 6.10
N SER A 327 -3.72 -2.18 4.98
CA SER A 327 -2.73 -1.09 4.87
C SER A 327 -3.36 0.24 4.50
N LYS A 328 -4.20 0.27 3.47
CA LYS A 328 -4.93 1.46 3.01
C LYS A 328 -6.41 1.32 3.34
N TYR A 329 -7.00 2.43 3.74
CA TYR A 329 -8.39 2.48 4.16
C TYR A 329 -9.10 3.67 3.56
N PHE A 330 -10.32 3.47 3.11
CA PHE A 330 -11.22 4.58 2.88
C PHE A 330 -12.01 4.91 4.15
N PHE A 331 -12.22 6.18 4.39
CA PHE A 331 -13.29 6.66 5.26
C PHE A 331 -14.18 7.64 4.50
N ILE A 332 -15.44 7.77 4.90
CA ILE A 332 -16.40 8.74 4.36
C ILE A 332 -16.49 9.89 5.36
N ASP A 333 -16.33 11.11 4.87
CA ASP A 333 -16.23 12.29 5.72
C ASP A 333 -17.59 12.72 6.28
N SER A 334 -17.59 13.22 7.53
CA SER A 334 -18.76 13.66 8.29
C SER A 334 -19.02 15.16 8.23
N ALA A 335 -18.19 15.95 7.53
CA ALA A 335 -18.29 17.40 7.49
C ALA A 335 -19.65 17.88 6.99
N GLU A 336 -20.17 18.98 7.56
CA GLU A 336 -21.48 19.55 7.19
C GLU A 336 -21.55 19.99 5.71
N SER A 337 -20.42 20.26 5.09
CA SER A 337 -20.34 20.61 3.65
C SER A 337 -20.63 19.43 2.72
N ILE A 338 -20.57 18.19 3.22
CA ILE A 338 -20.90 16.98 2.46
C ILE A 338 -22.34 16.59 2.74
N THR A 339 -23.15 16.47 1.70
CA THR A 339 -24.58 16.18 1.84
C THR A 339 -24.84 14.71 2.15
N ASP A 340 -26.02 14.38 2.64
CA ASP A 340 -26.42 13.00 2.89
C ASP A 340 -26.48 12.18 1.58
N GLU A 341 -26.85 12.81 0.46
CA GLU A 341 -26.84 12.19 -0.87
C GLU A 341 -25.41 11.81 -1.30
N GLN A 342 -24.44 12.69 -1.04
CA GLN A 342 -23.02 12.41 -1.32
C GLN A 342 -22.50 11.27 -0.44
N ARG A 343 -22.84 11.24 0.85
CA ARG A 343 -22.49 10.14 1.74
C ARG A 343 -23.11 8.83 1.32
N GLN A 344 -24.38 8.84 0.86
CA GLN A 344 -25.01 7.65 0.34
C GLN A 344 -24.33 7.16 -0.96
N ALA A 345 -24.04 8.07 -1.88
CA ALA A 345 -23.31 7.74 -3.10
C ALA A 345 -21.90 7.17 -2.80
N ALA A 346 -21.23 7.69 -1.76
CA ALA A 346 -19.96 7.16 -1.29
C ALA A 346 -20.10 5.73 -0.73
N LYS A 347 -21.15 5.44 0.05
CA LYS A 347 -21.44 4.09 0.54
C LYS A 347 -21.75 3.13 -0.62
N ASP A 348 -22.53 3.57 -1.60
CA ASP A 348 -22.87 2.79 -2.78
C ASP A 348 -21.61 2.49 -3.62
N PHE A 349 -20.67 3.44 -3.71
CA PHE A 349 -19.36 3.23 -4.34
C PHE A 349 -18.53 2.17 -3.59
N LEU A 350 -18.43 2.24 -2.26
CA LEU A 350 -17.72 1.21 -1.48
C LEU A 350 -18.38 -0.17 -1.60
N ASN A 351 -19.71 -0.25 -1.62
CA ASN A 351 -20.43 -1.51 -1.87
C ASN A 351 -20.19 -2.03 -3.29
N TRP A 352 -20.10 -1.16 -4.29
CA TRP A 352 -19.76 -1.55 -5.66
C TRP A 352 -18.37 -2.17 -5.75
N LEU A 353 -17.36 -1.61 -5.07
CA LEU A 353 -16.02 -2.20 -5.00
C LEU A 353 -16.02 -3.65 -4.48
N VAL A 354 -16.92 -3.96 -3.52
CA VAL A 354 -16.94 -5.29 -2.87
C VAL A 354 -17.83 -6.29 -3.59
N TYR A 355 -18.95 -5.87 -4.20
CA TYR A 355 -19.99 -6.78 -4.67
C TYR A 355 -20.22 -6.77 -6.17
N ASP A 356 -19.73 -5.78 -6.91
CA ASP A 356 -19.84 -5.73 -8.36
C ASP A 356 -18.61 -6.35 -9.03
N GLU A 357 -18.81 -7.11 -10.12
CA GLU A 357 -17.70 -7.77 -10.82
C GLU A 357 -16.66 -6.78 -11.36
N GLU A 358 -17.09 -5.59 -11.82
CA GLU A 358 -16.17 -4.54 -12.29
C GLU A 358 -15.41 -3.90 -11.14
N GLY A 359 -16.07 -3.66 -9.98
CA GLY A 359 -15.42 -3.16 -8.77
C GLY A 359 -14.37 -4.12 -8.22
N GLN A 360 -14.70 -5.42 -8.17
CA GLN A 360 -13.74 -6.45 -7.77
C GLN A 360 -12.58 -6.56 -8.75
N SER A 361 -12.88 -6.52 -10.08
CA SER A 361 -11.83 -6.55 -11.11
C SER A 361 -10.93 -5.35 -11.05
N PHE A 362 -11.48 -4.17 -10.76
CA PHE A 362 -10.68 -2.96 -10.54
C PHE A 362 -9.66 -3.17 -9.41
N LEU A 363 -10.09 -3.65 -8.25
CA LEU A 363 -9.17 -3.87 -7.12
C LEU A 363 -8.10 -4.91 -7.45
N VAL A 364 -8.49 -6.07 -8.01
CA VAL A 364 -7.58 -7.23 -8.13
C VAL A 364 -6.78 -7.22 -9.42
N ASN A 365 -7.42 -6.89 -10.56
CA ASN A 365 -6.78 -6.99 -11.86
C ASN A 365 -6.18 -5.67 -12.33
N ASP A 366 -6.91 -4.54 -12.17
CA ASP A 366 -6.44 -3.25 -12.68
C ASP A 366 -5.40 -2.62 -11.72
N CYS A 367 -5.65 -2.71 -10.40
CA CYS A 367 -4.75 -2.18 -9.37
C CYS A 367 -3.74 -3.21 -8.82
N ALA A 368 -3.87 -4.49 -9.17
CA ALA A 368 -3.04 -5.59 -8.65
C ALA A 368 -3.02 -5.66 -7.11
N LEU A 369 -4.15 -5.38 -6.46
CA LEU A 369 -4.26 -5.38 -5.00
C LEU A 369 -4.66 -6.76 -4.48
N VAL A 370 -4.11 -7.14 -3.33
CA VAL A 370 -4.61 -8.31 -2.57
C VAL A 370 -5.89 -7.89 -1.86
N PRO A 371 -7.05 -8.50 -2.17
CA PRO A 371 -8.32 -8.05 -1.61
C PRO A 371 -8.42 -8.33 -0.11
N ALA A 372 -9.02 -7.38 0.62
CA ALA A 372 -9.25 -7.48 2.06
C ALA A 372 -10.60 -8.16 2.41
N PHE A 373 -11.38 -8.59 1.41
CA PHE A 373 -12.74 -9.13 1.57
C PHE A 373 -12.81 -10.60 1.15
N SER A 374 -13.39 -11.44 2.01
CA SER A 374 -13.47 -12.90 1.82
C SER A 374 -14.36 -13.33 0.65
N ASN A 375 -15.32 -12.49 0.24
CA ASN A 375 -16.19 -12.72 -0.91
C ASN A 375 -15.51 -12.41 -2.25
N ILE A 376 -14.37 -11.71 -2.28
CA ILE A 376 -13.59 -11.46 -3.50
C ILE A 376 -12.68 -12.66 -3.72
N THR A 377 -13.08 -13.55 -4.63
CA THR A 377 -12.37 -14.80 -4.93
C THR A 377 -11.55 -14.74 -6.21
N LEU A 378 -11.41 -13.58 -6.82
CA LEU A 378 -10.56 -13.39 -7.99
C LEU A 378 -9.11 -13.78 -7.67
N PRO A 379 -8.42 -14.49 -8.57
CA PRO A 379 -7.02 -14.85 -8.37
C PRO A 379 -6.16 -13.59 -8.43
N VAL A 380 -5.27 -13.45 -7.46
CA VAL A 380 -4.22 -12.44 -7.52
C VAL A 380 -3.20 -12.89 -8.56
N SER A 381 -3.03 -12.11 -9.61
CA SER A 381 -2.21 -12.50 -10.77
C SER A 381 -0.74 -12.18 -10.60
N ASP A 382 -0.39 -11.19 -9.78
CA ASP A 382 0.99 -10.84 -9.54
C ASP A 382 1.66 -11.79 -8.53
N PRO A 383 2.95 -12.14 -8.75
CA PRO A 383 3.63 -13.11 -7.90
C PRO A 383 3.88 -12.62 -6.47
N LEU A 384 4.06 -11.32 -6.25
CA LEU A 384 4.28 -10.77 -4.92
C LEU A 384 2.98 -10.79 -4.10
N GLY A 385 1.87 -10.29 -4.67
CA GLY A 385 0.55 -10.34 -4.05
C GLY A 385 0.09 -11.77 -3.80
N ASN A 386 0.36 -12.69 -4.74
CA ASN A 386 0.06 -14.11 -4.57
C ASN A 386 0.89 -14.73 -3.43
N SER A 387 2.15 -14.32 -3.27
CA SER A 387 2.99 -14.73 -2.14
C SER A 387 2.38 -14.24 -0.81
N VAL A 388 2.00 -12.97 -0.71
CA VAL A 388 1.34 -12.39 0.49
C VAL A 388 0.06 -13.16 0.82
N LYS A 389 -0.79 -13.41 -0.20
CA LYS A 389 -2.01 -14.20 -0.01
C LYS A 389 -1.70 -15.59 0.55
N GLY A 390 -0.64 -16.23 0.07
CA GLY A 390 -0.21 -17.55 0.54
C GLY A 390 0.22 -17.57 2.02
N TYR A 391 0.79 -16.48 2.54
CA TYR A 391 1.07 -16.31 3.97
C TYR A 391 -0.20 -16.00 4.76
N ALA A 392 -1.04 -15.10 4.27
CA ALA A 392 -2.31 -14.73 4.90
C ALA A 392 -3.23 -15.96 5.07
N ASP A 393 -3.42 -16.75 4.01
CA ASP A 393 -4.25 -17.97 4.03
C ASP A 393 -3.78 -19.02 5.05
N LYS A 394 -2.49 -18.99 5.42
CA LYS A 394 -1.89 -19.89 6.45
C LYS A 394 -1.90 -19.30 7.85
N GLY A 395 -2.37 -18.05 8.02
CA GLY A 395 -2.27 -17.31 9.29
C GLY A 395 -0.84 -16.97 9.68
N LEU A 396 0.03 -16.76 8.70
CA LEU A 396 1.45 -16.43 8.86
C LEU A 396 1.72 -14.94 8.61
N LEU A 397 0.84 -14.08 9.11
CA LEU A 397 1.05 -12.64 9.18
C LEU A 397 1.24 -12.21 10.63
N ILE A 398 2.06 -11.19 10.83
CA ILE A 398 2.18 -10.37 12.03
C ILE A 398 1.47 -9.06 11.71
N ASP A 399 0.55 -8.63 12.56
CA ASP A 399 -0.23 -7.42 12.32
C ASP A 399 0.63 -6.15 12.34
N ASN A 400 0.28 -5.18 11.49
CA ASN A 400 0.92 -3.87 11.47
C ASN A 400 0.65 -3.10 12.77
N TYR A 401 1.68 -2.42 13.29
CA TYR A 401 1.57 -1.51 14.42
C TYR A 401 1.17 -0.10 13.96
N ASN A 402 -0.06 0.31 14.25
CA ASN A 402 -0.69 1.51 13.69
C ASN A 402 -0.71 2.73 14.63
N TYR A 403 -0.03 2.68 15.80
CA TYR A 403 -0.07 3.74 16.81
C TYR A 403 1.24 4.54 16.88
N LEU A 404 1.87 4.74 15.73
CA LEU A 404 3.10 5.52 15.62
C LEU A 404 2.78 7.03 15.57
N PRO A 405 3.62 7.89 16.20
CA PRO A 405 3.56 9.33 15.97
C PRO A 405 3.78 9.68 14.49
N ASP A 406 3.13 10.73 13.99
CA ASP A 406 3.18 11.14 12.59
C ASP A 406 4.59 11.40 12.06
N ASP A 407 5.50 11.86 12.92
CA ASP A 407 6.87 12.18 12.56
C ASP A 407 7.86 11.03 12.74
N HIS A 408 7.37 9.85 13.20
CA HIS A 408 8.22 8.69 13.51
C HIS A 408 9.09 8.28 12.33
N TYR A 409 8.46 7.96 11.20
CA TYR A 409 9.20 7.42 10.05
C TYR A 409 10.14 8.47 9.44
N ALA A 410 9.75 9.74 9.39
CA ALA A 410 10.59 10.79 8.84
C ALA A 410 11.85 11.03 9.69
N LYS A 411 11.69 11.05 11.02
CA LYS A 411 12.81 11.26 11.95
C LYS A 411 13.72 10.04 12.05
N LEU A 412 13.13 8.87 12.30
CA LEU A 412 13.93 7.65 12.48
C LEU A 412 14.40 7.06 11.16
N GLY A 413 13.67 7.30 10.05
CA GLY A 413 14.13 6.99 8.71
C GLY A 413 15.37 7.80 8.33
N ALA A 414 15.40 9.10 8.64
CA ALA A 414 16.60 9.92 8.45
C ALA A 414 17.79 9.42 9.30
N SER A 415 17.55 8.96 10.52
CA SER A 415 18.58 8.34 11.36
C SER A 415 19.07 7.02 10.75
N PHE A 416 18.15 6.22 10.22
CA PHE A 416 18.49 4.96 9.56
C PHE A 416 19.24 5.18 8.24
N GLN A 417 18.92 6.24 7.48
CA GLN A 417 19.67 6.63 6.28
C GLN A 417 21.14 6.92 6.61
N LYS A 418 21.44 7.60 7.74
CA LYS A 418 22.81 7.78 8.20
C LYS A 418 23.51 6.46 8.49
N TYR A 419 22.80 5.50 9.11
CA TYR A 419 23.31 4.15 9.34
C TYR A 419 23.58 3.40 8.03
N LEU A 420 22.65 3.47 7.08
CA LEU A 420 22.80 2.89 5.74
C LEU A 420 24.00 3.49 5.01
N ALA A 421 24.21 4.81 5.11
CA ALA A 421 25.36 5.52 4.53
C ALA A 421 26.70 5.21 5.21
N GLY A 422 26.69 4.58 6.40
CA GLY A 422 27.91 4.39 7.22
C GLY A 422 28.36 5.66 7.93
N GLU A 423 27.51 6.67 8.03
CA GLU A 423 27.76 7.91 8.76
C GLU A 423 27.51 7.78 10.28
N SER A 424 26.78 6.75 10.68
CA SER A 424 26.57 6.36 12.08
C SER A 424 26.78 4.86 12.26
N ASP A 425 27.13 4.45 13.48
CA ASP A 425 27.17 3.05 13.87
C ASP A 425 25.85 2.61 14.54
N ARG A 426 25.72 1.29 14.81
CA ARG A 426 24.51 0.71 15.43
C ARG A 426 24.20 1.33 16.81
N ALA A 427 25.23 1.62 17.61
CA ALA A 427 25.05 2.18 18.94
C ALA A 427 24.52 3.63 18.88
N ALA A 428 25.04 4.43 17.94
CA ALA A 428 24.55 5.79 17.70
C ALA A 428 23.11 5.77 17.17
N PHE A 429 22.78 4.88 16.23
CA PHE A 429 21.42 4.71 15.70
C PHE A 429 20.44 4.29 16.82
N ALA A 430 20.80 3.30 17.64
CA ALA A 430 20.00 2.91 18.79
C ALA A 430 19.78 4.05 19.78
N GLY A 431 20.80 4.86 20.03
CA GLY A 431 20.71 6.06 20.88
C GLY A 431 19.76 7.14 20.32
N GLU A 432 19.68 7.29 18.99
CA GLU A 432 18.72 8.19 18.34
C GLU A 432 17.28 7.66 18.48
N ILE A 433 17.05 6.34 18.39
CA ILE A 433 15.75 5.71 18.65
C ILE A 433 15.30 5.91 20.10
N ASP A 434 16.18 5.65 21.08
CA ASP A 434 15.89 5.87 22.51
C ASP A 434 15.56 7.33 22.80
N SER A 435 16.32 8.26 22.19
CA SER A 435 16.10 9.70 22.34
C SER A 435 14.78 10.15 21.75
N TYR A 436 14.42 9.61 20.58
CA TYR A 436 13.13 9.88 19.94
C TYR A 436 11.98 9.45 20.86
N TRP A 437 11.94 8.20 21.30
CA TRP A 437 10.84 7.68 22.09
C TRP A 437 10.71 8.37 23.45
N THR A 438 11.83 8.63 24.14
CA THR A 438 11.79 9.36 25.42
C THR A 438 11.34 10.80 25.28
N SER A 439 11.39 11.39 24.09
CA SER A 439 10.87 12.73 23.79
C SER A 439 9.36 12.76 23.51
N GLN A 440 8.72 11.62 23.30
CA GLN A 440 7.28 11.45 23.00
C GLN A 440 6.41 11.33 24.27
N LYS A 441 6.78 12.03 25.35
CA LYS A 441 6.08 12.00 26.65
C LYS A 441 4.85 12.91 26.67
#